data_d8b42b19314827ced5ee9c3b5103c2c1
#
_entry.id   d8b42b19314827ced5ee9c3b5103c2c1
#
_cell.length_a   1.000
_cell.length_b   1.000
_cell.length_c   1.000
_cell.angle_alpha   90.00
_cell.angle_beta   90.00
_cell.angle_gamma   90.00
#
_symmetry.space_group_name_H-M   'P 1'
#
loop_
_entity.id
_entity.type
_entity.pdbx_description
1 polymer ?
#
loop_
_entity_poly.entity_id
_entity_poly.type
_entity_poly.pdbx_seq_one_letter_code
_entity_poly.pdbx_strand_id
1 'polypeptide(L)'
;MIATILLSFGVIFLAELGDKSQLMALTFSLRYRWWVVLAGISVASVAVNLIAAGVGHFLGTALPANAIAVITALTLLVVGLWTLRDALTSTDDSEQAPEPPSARNAFLVVISAFTLAELGDRTMFAAAALASNNSWLAVWIGSVAGMVAAGGLAILVGKIAGKHLPERGIAITSGLLFLFFAGKTVLDAFVPALGGWGSAGVALIAPAVLGVGVLVWRKREQSTVRTGELVDIAK
;
A
#
# COMPACT_ATOMS: atom_id res chain seq x y z
N MET A 1 -13.59 -17.70 -2.12
CA MET A 1 -12.15 -17.85 -2.43
C MET A 1 -11.66 -16.89 -3.51
N ILE A 2 -12.19 -16.93 -4.74
CA ILE A 2 -11.78 -16.01 -5.82
C ILE A 2 -11.97 -14.54 -5.43
N ALA A 3 -13.11 -14.16 -4.87
CA ALA A 3 -13.36 -12.79 -4.41
C ALA A 3 -12.33 -12.32 -3.37
N THR A 4 -11.93 -13.19 -2.45
CA THR A 4 -10.91 -12.89 -1.44
C THR A 4 -9.53 -12.70 -2.10
N ILE A 5 -9.18 -13.53 -3.08
CA ILE A 5 -7.93 -13.39 -3.84
C ILE A 5 -7.91 -12.05 -4.56
N LEU A 6 -8.99 -11.71 -5.29
CA LEU A 6 -9.08 -10.44 -6.02
C LEU A 6 -9.09 -9.23 -5.09
N LEU A 7 -9.77 -9.32 -3.94
CA LEU A 7 -9.77 -8.28 -2.91
C LEU A 7 -8.35 -8.06 -2.39
N SER A 8 -7.68 -9.12 -1.94
CA SER A 8 -6.32 -9.02 -1.38
C SER A 8 -5.31 -8.56 -2.43
N PHE A 9 -5.42 -9.07 -3.66
CA PHE A 9 -4.64 -8.60 -4.79
C PHE A 9 -4.80 -7.08 -4.98
N GLY A 10 -6.04 -6.61 -5.10
CA GLY A 10 -6.33 -5.19 -5.35
C GLY A 10 -5.84 -4.29 -4.23
N VAL A 11 -6.12 -4.67 -2.97
CA VAL A 11 -5.72 -3.89 -1.79
C VAL A 11 -4.20 -3.78 -1.71
N ILE A 12 -3.49 -4.91 -1.78
CA ILE A 12 -2.02 -4.90 -1.67
C ILE A 12 -1.38 -4.28 -2.90
N PHE A 13 -1.84 -4.58 -4.11
CA PHE A 13 -1.33 -3.96 -5.33
C PHE A 13 -1.41 -2.43 -5.27
N LEU A 14 -2.56 -1.87 -4.88
CA LEU A 14 -2.74 -0.41 -4.78
C LEU A 14 -1.91 0.19 -3.63
N ALA A 15 -1.76 -0.53 -2.52
CA ALA A 15 -0.96 -0.08 -1.39
C ALA A 15 0.55 -0.04 -1.72
N GLU A 16 1.01 -0.97 -2.55
CA GLU A 16 2.40 -1.03 -3.01
C GLU A 16 2.71 0.01 -4.10
N LEU A 17 1.70 0.53 -4.80
CA LEU A 17 1.94 1.57 -5.80
C LEU A 17 2.41 2.86 -5.14
N GLY A 18 3.59 3.34 -5.51
CA GLY A 18 4.20 4.56 -4.96
C GLY A 18 4.90 4.37 -3.62
N ASP A 19 5.05 3.14 -3.12
CA ASP A 19 5.81 2.88 -1.91
C ASP A 19 7.32 2.76 -2.17
N LYS A 20 8.12 2.84 -1.10
CA LYS A 20 9.60 2.73 -1.17
C LYS A 20 10.09 1.41 -1.77
N SER A 21 9.35 0.32 -1.60
CA SER A 21 9.62 -0.96 -2.26
C SER A 21 9.62 -0.84 -3.79
N GLN A 22 8.73 -0.02 -4.33
CA GLN A 22 8.66 0.25 -5.77
C GLN A 22 9.88 1.02 -6.27
N LEU A 23 10.37 2.01 -5.51
CA LEU A 23 11.62 2.72 -5.81
C LEU A 23 12.84 1.80 -5.74
N MET A 24 12.85 0.87 -4.78
CA MET A 24 13.89 -0.16 -4.68
C MET A 24 13.85 -1.10 -5.88
N ALA A 25 12.67 -1.58 -6.29
CA ALA A 25 12.49 -2.42 -7.48
C ALA A 25 13.02 -1.71 -8.74
N LEU A 26 12.69 -0.43 -8.88
CA LEU A 26 13.19 0.43 -9.95
C LEU A 26 14.73 0.49 -9.93
N THR A 27 15.31 0.90 -8.80
CA THR A 27 16.76 1.06 -8.64
C THR A 27 17.52 -0.23 -8.90
N PHE A 28 17.04 -1.35 -8.37
CA PHE A 28 17.63 -2.66 -8.63
C PHE A 28 17.51 -3.09 -10.09
N SER A 29 16.39 -2.76 -10.77
CA SER A 29 16.19 -3.10 -12.17
C SER A 29 17.10 -2.33 -13.13
N LEU A 30 17.63 -1.17 -12.71
CA LEU A 30 18.65 -0.42 -13.46
C LEU A 30 20.04 -1.01 -13.32
N ARG A 31 20.31 -1.77 -12.23
CA ARG A 31 21.62 -2.38 -11.94
C ARG A 31 21.69 -3.86 -12.24
N TYR A 32 20.60 -4.58 -12.03
CA TYR A 32 20.53 -6.05 -12.17
C TYR A 32 19.59 -6.45 -13.29
N ARG A 33 19.69 -7.68 -13.73
CA ARG A 33 18.76 -8.23 -14.73
C ARG A 33 17.35 -8.26 -14.16
N TRP A 34 16.39 -7.71 -14.88
CA TRP A 34 15.02 -7.54 -14.43
C TRP A 34 14.37 -8.81 -13.84
N TRP A 35 14.65 -9.98 -14.43
CA TRP A 35 14.12 -11.25 -13.95
C TRP A 35 14.72 -11.68 -12.60
N VAL A 36 15.99 -11.33 -12.29
CA VAL A 36 16.62 -11.56 -10.99
C VAL A 36 15.95 -10.72 -9.92
N VAL A 37 15.66 -9.45 -10.25
CA VAL A 37 14.95 -8.54 -9.36
C VAL A 37 13.53 -9.04 -9.11
N LEU A 38 12.80 -9.39 -10.16
CA LEU A 38 11.42 -9.90 -10.04
C LEU A 38 11.37 -11.22 -9.24
N ALA A 39 12.31 -12.14 -9.48
CA ALA A 39 12.41 -13.39 -8.71
C ALA A 39 12.71 -13.12 -7.22
N GLY A 40 13.61 -12.18 -6.92
CA GLY A 40 13.92 -11.77 -5.55
C GLY A 40 12.72 -11.15 -4.84
N ILE A 41 12.01 -10.25 -5.50
CA ILE A 41 10.74 -9.69 -5.01
C ILE A 41 9.72 -10.80 -4.74
N SER A 42 9.57 -11.74 -5.67
CA SER A 42 8.60 -12.85 -5.53
C SER A 42 8.90 -13.71 -4.31
N VAL A 43 10.16 -14.06 -4.07
CA VAL A 43 10.56 -14.87 -2.90
C VAL A 43 10.34 -14.09 -1.60
N ALA A 44 10.73 -12.81 -1.55
CA ALA A 44 10.50 -11.96 -0.40
C ALA A 44 9.01 -11.81 -0.11
N SER A 45 8.20 -11.55 -1.14
CA SER A 45 6.74 -11.41 -1.04
C SER A 45 6.08 -12.70 -0.51
N VAL A 46 6.49 -13.86 -1.00
CA VAL A 46 6.01 -15.17 -0.52
C VAL A 46 6.27 -15.30 0.98
N ALA A 47 7.50 -15.04 1.43
CA ALA A 47 7.88 -15.19 2.84
C ALA A 47 7.14 -14.21 3.76
N VAL A 48 7.17 -12.90 3.42
CA VAL A 48 6.56 -11.86 4.26
C VAL A 48 5.05 -12.02 4.34
N ASN A 49 4.38 -12.25 3.21
CA ASN A 49 2.92 -12.44 3.21
C ASN A 49 2.49 -13.76 3.84
N LEU A 50 3.34 -14.80 3.83
CA LEU A 50 3.06 -16.04 4.57
C LEU A 50 3.03 -15.78 6.08
N ILE A 51 3.98 -15.01 6.59
CA ILE A 51 4.00 -14.59 8.00
C ILE A 51 2.77 -13.75 8.31
N ALA A 52 2.47 -12.74 7.48
CA ALA A 52 1.31 -11.86 7.65
C ALA A 52 -0.01 -12.63 7.69
N ALA A 53 -0.24 -13.48 6.69
CA ALA A 53 -1.46 -14.29 6.60
C ALA A 53 -1.55 -15.33 7.73
N GLY A 54 -0.43 -15.92 8.13
CA GLY A 54 -0.37 -16.84 9.27
C GLY A 54 -0.74 -16.16 10.60
N VAL A 55 -0.16 -15.00 10.88
CA VAL A 55 -0.50 -14.20 12.07
C VAL A 55 -1.96 -13.78 12.04
N GLY A 56 -2.47 -13.30 10.91
CA GLY A 56 -3.87 -12.91 10.76
C GLY A 56 -4.82 -14.08 10.98
N HIS A 57 -4.52 -15.25 10.42
CA HIS A 57 -5.31 -16.45 10.63
C HIS A 57 -5.34 -16.91 12.09
N PHE A 58 -4.17 -16.91 12.77
CA PHE A 58 -4.09 -17.26 14.20
C PHE A 58 -4.95 -16.32 15.05
N LEU A 59 -4.86 -15.01 14.82
CA LEU A 59 -5.70 -14.03 15.51
C LEU A 59 -7.19 -14.28 15.20
N GLY A 60 -7.53 -14.60 13.94
CA GLY A 60 -8.88 -14.89 13.50
C GLY A 60 -9.51 -16.11 14.16
N THR A 61 -8.73 -17.13 14.51
CA THR A 61 -9.20 -18.34 15.18
C THR A 61 -9.23 -18.21 16.70
N ALA A 62 -8.42 -17.31 17.28
CA ALA A 62 -8.28 -17.16 18.73
C ALA A 62 -9.27 -16.15 19.35
N LEU A 63 -9.84 -15.24 18.55
CA LEU A 63 -10.64 -14.13 19.03
C LEU A 63 -12.09 -14.18 18.56
N PRO A 64 -13.05 -13.58 19.31
CA PRO A 64 -14.45 -13.42 18.86
C PRO A 64 -14.52 -12.53 17.61
N ALA A 65 -15.48 -12.79 16.72
CA ALA A 65 -15.66 -12.09 15.45
C ALA A 65 -15.69 -10.55 15.60
N ASN A 66 -16.39 -10.03 16.62
CA ASN A 66 -16.47 -8.60 16.87
C ASN A 66 -15.11 -8.00 17.28
N ALA A 67 -14.30 -8.73 18.07
CA ALA A 67 -12.95 -8.29 18.44
C ALA A 67 -12.05 -8.25 17.21
N ILE A 68 -12.13 -9.25 16.35
CA ILE A 68 -11.40 -9.31 15.08
C ILE A 68 -11.79 -8.11 14.20
N ALA A 69 -13.10 -7.84 14.04
CA ALA A 69 -13.59 -6.72 13.24
C ALA A 69 -13.03 -5.38 13.75
N VAL A 70 -13.01 -5.17 15.08
CA VAL A 70 -12.45 -3.95 15.67
C VAL A 70 -10.94 -3.86 15.42
N ILE A 71 -10.19 -4.93 15.67
CA ILE A 71 -8.73 -4.95 15.45
C ILE A 71 -8.41 -4.69 13.97
N THR A 72 -9.11 -5.36 13.05
CA THR A 72 -8.93 -5.18 11.61
C THR A 72 -9.23 -3.73 11.20
N ALA A 73 -10.35 -3.19 11.65
CA ALA A 73 -10.74 -1.82 11.33
C ALA A 73 -9.74 -0.79 11.88
N LEU A 74 -9.29 -0.96 13.13
CA LEU A 74 -8.26 -0.09 13.72
C LEU A 74 -6.93 -0.17 12.97
N THR A 75 -6.51 -1.39 12.60
CA THR A 75 -5.29 -1.59 11.81
C THR A 75 -5.39 -0.86 10.47
N LEU A 76 -6.47 -1.08 9.72
CA LEU A 76 -6.67 -0.42 8.43
C LEU A 76 -6.82 1.10 8.57
N LEU A 77 -7.44 1.58 9.65
CA LEU A 77 -7.55 3.01 9.96
C LEU A 77 -6.16 3.63 10.20
N VAL A 78 -5.36 3.02 11.07
CA VAL A 78 -4.00 3.49 11.38
C VAL A 78 -3.12 3.49 10.13
N VAL A 79 -3.14 2.39 9.36
CA VAL A 79 -2.39 2.27 8.11
C VAL A 79 -2.84 3.31 7.09
N GLY A 80 -4.15 3.52 6.94
CA GLY A 80 -4.72 4.52 6.04
C GLY A 80 -4.32 5.95 6.41
N LEU A 81 -4.44 6.30 7.69
CA LEU A 81 -4.03 7.62 8.20
C LEU A 81 -2.52 7.84 8.09
N TRP A 82 -1.73 6.82 8.40
CA TRP A 82 -0.27 6.88 8.23
C TRP A 82 0.11 7.12 6.77
N THR A 83 -0.47 6.34 5.85
CA THR A 83 -0.24 6.49 4.40
C THR A 83 -0.61 7.89 3.91
N LEU A 84 -1.77 8.41 4.35
CA LEU A 84 -2.18 9.78 4.01
C LEU A 84 -1.24 10.83 4.59
N ARG A 85 -0.86 10.70 5.87
CA ARG A 85 0.09 11.61 6.50
C ARG A 85 1.39 11.64 5.72
N ASP A 86 1.99 10.49 5.45
CA ASP A 86 3.25 10.41 4.69
C ASP A 86 3.11 11.06 3.31
N ALA A 87 2.01 10.76 2.58
CA ALA A 87 1.76 11.36 1.28
C ALA A 87 1.58 12.88 1.32
N LEU A 88 1.13 13.45 2.44
CA LEU A 88 0.91 14.88 2.59
C LEU A 88 2.14 15.62 3.15
N THR A 89 2.95 14.96 3.99
CA THR A 89 4.09 15.57 4.68
C THR A 89 5.42 15.33 3.97
N SER A 90 5.52 14.32 3.10
CA SER A 90 6.74 14.10 2.32
C SER A 90 6.95 15.29 1.38
N THR A 91 7.90 16.13 1.71
CA THR A 91 8.58 16.99 0.74
C THR A 91 9.26 16.08 -0.29
N ASP A 92 9.36 16.53 -1.54
CA ASP A 92 9.98 15.80 -2.67
C ASP A 92 11.47 15.41 -2.47
N ASP A 93 11.92 15.34 -1.23
CA ASP A 93 13.18 14.69 -0.87
C ASP A 93 13.00 13.21 -1.13
N SER A 94 13.24 12.83 -2.39
CA SER A 94 13.43 11.44 -2.77
C SER A 94 14.44 10.85 -1.78
N GLU A 95 13.98 10.07 -0.79
CA GLU A 95 14.86 9.17 -0.05
C GLU A 95 15.60 8.37 -1.11
N GLN A 96 16.86 8.72 -1.33
CA GLN A 96 17.72 8.02 -2.28
C GLN A 96 17.72 6.57 -1.81
N ALA A 97 17.13 5.69 -2.62
CA ALA A 97 17.20 4.26 -2.36
C ALA A 97 18.67 3.91 -2.09
N PRO A 98 18.98 3.15 -1.01
CA PRO A 98 20.35 2.85 -0.63
C PRO A 98 21.13 2.35 -1.84
N GLU A 99 22.34 2.87 -2.06
CA GLU A 99 23.18 2.40 -3.17
C GLU A 99 23.34 0.88 -3.06
N PRO A 100 22.90 0.11 -4.06
CA PRO A 100 22.98 -1.35 -3.98
C PRO A 100 24.46 -1.74 -3.96
N PRO A 101 24.88 -2.58 -3.00
CA PRO A 101 26.26 -3.05 -2.92
C PRO A 101 26.67 -3.76 -4.20
N SER A 102 27.93 -3.70 -4.57
CA SER A 102 28.52 -4.42 -5.71
C SER A 102 28.36 -5.93 -5.45
N ALA A 103 27.38 -6.58 -6.07
CA ALA A 103 26.97 -7.89 -5.64
C ALA A 103 27.42 -9.00 -6.59
N ARG A 104 28.23 -9.90 -6.07
CA ARG A 104 28.41 -11.27 -6.61
C ARG A 104 27.09 -12.08 -6.61
N ASN A 105 26.13 -11.73 -5.73
CA ASN A 105 24.84 -12.42 -5.55
C ASN A 105 23.68 -11.44 -5.56
N ALA A 106 23.42 -10.80 -6.71
CA ALA A 106 22.30 -9.84 -6.88
C ALA A 106 20.96 -10.37 -6.34
N PHE A 107 20.69 -11.67 -6.51
CA PHE A 107 19.45 -12.30 -6.03
C PHE A 107 19.31 -12.25 -4.50
N LEU A 108 20.40 -12.58 -3.76
CA LEU A 108 20.38 -12.52 -2.29
C LEU A 108 20.26 -11.09 -1.77
N VAL A 109 20.92 -10.15 -2.44
CA VAL A 109 20.80 -8.73 -2.10
C VAL A 109 19.36 -8.25 -2.27
N VAL A 110 18.72 -8.58 -3.38
CA VAL A 110 17.33 -8.21 -3.62
C VAL A 110 16.41 -8.84 -2.58
N ILE A 111 16.50 -10.16 -2.33
CA ILE A 111 15.68 -10.83 -1.31
C ILE A 111 15.85 -10.18 0.05
N SER A 112 17.08 -9.99 0.52
CA SER A 112 17.35 -9.43 1.85
C SER A 112 16.80 -8.02 1.97
N ALA A 113 17.07 -7.17 0.98
CA ALA A 113 16.62 -5.79 0.99
C ALA A 113 15.08 -5.70 0.98
N PHE A 114 14.40 -6.46 0.11
CA PHE A 114 12.94 -6.49 0.09
C PHE A 114 12.34 -7.10 1.35
N THR A 115 12.88 -8.21 1.84
CA THR A 115 12.38 -8.82 3.09
C THR A 115 12.50 -7.84 4.25
N LEU A 116 13.64 -7.14 4.40
CA LEU A 116 13.83 -6.16 5.46
C LEU A 116 12.94 -4.93 5.30
N ALA A 117 12.69 -4.48 4.07
CA ALA A 117 11.82 -3.34 3.80
C ALA A 117 10.35 -3.64 4.09
N GLU A 118 9.91 -4.87 3.79
CA GLU A 118 8.51 -5.31 3.92
C GLU A 118 8.18 -5.84 5.32
N LEU A 119 9.17 -6.32 6.10
CA LEU A 119 8.94 -6.76 7.47
C LEU A 119 8.53 -5.57 8.36
N GLY A 120 7.29 -5.63 8.85
CA GLY A 120 6.72 -4.56 9.68
C GLY A 120 6.17 -3.36 8.89
N ASP A 121 6.10 -3.44 7.56
CA ASP A 121 5.49 -2.41 6.74
C ASP A 121 3.95 -2.46 6.78
N ARG A 122 3.33 -1.38 6.28
CA ARG A 122 1.87 -1.17 6.25
C ARG A 122 1.13 -2.28 5.54
N THR A 123 1.68 -2.78 4.46
CA THR A 123 1.08 -3.85 3.65
C THR A 123 1.08 -5.19 4.37
N MET A 124 2.09 -5.49 5.18
CA MET A 124 2.11 -6.67 6.05
C MET A 124 0.96 -6.63 7.06
N PHE A 125 0.71 -5.50 7.72
CA PHE A 125 -0.40 -5.35 8.66
C PHE A 125 -1.76 -5.44 7.96
N ALA A 126 -1.89 -4.85 6.76
CA ALA A 126 -3.12 -4.95 5.97
C ALA A 126 -3.40 -6.39 5.54
N ALA A 127 -2.40 -7.14 5.10
CA ALA A 127 -2.53 -8.55 4.75
C ALA A 127 -2.93 -9.41 5.97
N ALA A 128 -2.32 -9.18 7.15
CA ALA A 128 -2.70 -9.85 8.39
C ALA A 128 -4.16 -9.53 8.79
N ALA A 129 -4.57 -8.27 8.69
CA ALA A 129 -5.95 -7.85 8.96
C ALA A 129 -6.96 -8.49 8.00
N LEU A 130 -6.64 -8.60 6.71
CA LEU A 130 -7.47 -9.31 5.75
C LEU A 130 -7.56 -10.80 6.06
N ALA A 131 -6.45 -11.45 6.45
CA ALA A 131 -6.40 -12.87 6.74
C ALA A 131 -7.11 -13.26 8.04
N SER A 132 -7.33 -12.32 8.97
CA SER A 132 -8.07 -12.58 10.20
C SER A 132 -9.56 -12.84 9.98
N ASN A 133 -10.14 -12.27 8.91
CA ASN A 133 -11.57 -12.38 8.57
C ASN A 133 -11.84 -13.21 7.29
N ASN A 134 -10.80 -13.66 6.62
CA ASN A 134 -10.90 -14.36 5.34
C ASN A 134 -10.04 -15.62 5.34
N SER A 135 -10.19 -16.44 4.30
CA SER A 135 -9.30 -17.59 4.08
C SER A 135 -7.85 -17.10 3.94
N TRP A 136 -7.00 -17.45 4.90
CA TRP A 136 -5.60 -17.04 4.94
C TRP A 136 -4.84 -17.41 3.67
N LEU A 137 -5.14 -18.59 3.09
CA LEU A 137 -4.53 -19.05 1.84
C LEU A 137 -4.93 -18.15 0.66
N ALA A 138 -6.21 -17.74 0.58
CA ALA A 138 -6.67 -16.84 -0.46
C ALA A 138 -6.07 -15.43 -0.32
N VAL A 139 -5.94 -14.94 0.92
CA VAL A 139 -5.26 -13.68 1.20
C VAL A 139 -3.79 -13.76 0.84
N TRP A 140 -3.10 -14.82 1.24
CA TRP A 140 -1.69 -15.02 0.91
C TRP A 140 -1.46 -15.01 -0.61
N ILE A 141 -2.22 -15.78 -1.37
CA ILE A 141 -2.10 -15.84 -2.85
C ILE A 141 -2.35 -14.46 -3.45
N GLY A 142 -3.44 -13.79 -3.04
CA GLY A 142 -3.79 -12.46 -3.56
C GLY A 142 -2.75 -11.40 -3.21
N SER A 143 -2.26 -11.38 -1.98
CA SER A 143 -1.24 -10.43 -1.51
C SER A 143 0.09 -10.62 -2.23
N VAL A 144 0.56 -11.85 -2.35
CA VAL A 144 1.79 -12.17 -3.12
C VAL A 144 1.65 -11.73 -4.56
N ALA A 145 0.54 -12.07 -5.22
CA ALA A 145 0.30 -11.68 -6.62
C ALA A 145 0.24 -10.15 -6.77
N GLY A 146 -0.40 -9.43 -5.82
CA GLY A 146 -0.48 -7.97 -5.81
C GLY A 146 0.89 -7.31 -5.69
N MET A 147 1.70 -7.77 -4.73
CA MET A 147 3.06 -7.26 -4.49
C MET A 147 4.00 -7.53 -5.66
N VAL A 148 3.96 -8.75 -6.23
CA VAL A 148 4.77 -9.12 -7.41
C VAL A 148 4.34 -8.31 -8.64
N ALA A 149 3.04 -8.10 -8.83
CA ALA A 149 2.53 -7.29 -9.93
C ALA A 149 2.96 -5.82 -9.80
N ALA A 150 2.90 -5.24 -8.59
CA ALA A 150 3.37 -3.87 -8.33
C ALA A 150 4.87 -3.73 -8.58
N GLY A 151 5.69 -4.67 -8.07
CA GLY A 151 7.13 -4.70 -8.33
C GLY A 151 7.46 -4.89 -9.83
N GLY A 152 6.72 -5.77 -10.52
CA GLY A 152 6.85 -5.96 -11.97
C GLY A 152 6.49 -4.70 -12.76
N LEU A 153 5.44 -3.99 -12.34
CA LEU A 153 5.06 -2.71 -12.93
C LEU A 153 6.16 -1.65 -12.73
N ALA A 154 6.73 -1.57 -11.52
CA ALA A 154 7.84 -0.66 -11.22
C ALA A 154 9.06 -0.93 -12.12
N ILE A 155 9.42 -2.20 -12.30
CA ILE A 155 10.51 -2.61 -13.19
C ILE A 155 10.22 -2.20 -14.65
N LEU A 156 8.97 -2.41 -15.10
CA LEU A 156 8.54 -2.06 -16.46
C LEU A 156 8.55 -0.54 -16.68
N VAL A 157 7.96 0.21 -15.77
CA VAL A 157 7.92 1.68 -15.81
C VAL A 157 9.32 2.27 -15.73
N GLY A 158 10.18 1.71 -14.89
CA GLY A 158 11.58 2.12 -14.78
C GLY A 158 12.35 2.02 -16.09
N LYS A 159 12.04 0.98 -16.87
CA LYS A 159 12.66 0.79 -18.20
C LYS A 159 12.13 1.73 -19.28
N ILE A 160 10.86 2.13 -19.19
CA ILE A 160 10.17 2.86 -20.26
C ILE A 160 10.13 4.37 -19.99
N ALA A 161 9.77 4.78 -18.77
CA ALA A 161 9.38 6.15 -18.46
C ALA A 161 10.38 6.93 -17.57
N GLY A 162 11.42 6.27 -17.05
CA GLY A 162 12.30 6.94 -16.08
C GLY A 162 11.56 7.37 -14.79
N LYS A 163 12.02 8.44 -14.13
CA LYS A 163 11.66 8.81 -12.75
C LYS A 163 10.29 9.51 -12.52
N HIS A 164 9.33 9.48 -13.45
CA HIS A 164 8.12 10.31 -13.36
C HIS A 164 6.86 9.52 -13.00
N LEU A 165 6.80 8.91 -11.81
CA LEU A 165 5.56 8.37 -11.26
C LEU A 165 4.87 9.41 -10.36
N PRO A 166 3.53 9.58 -10.42
CA PRO A 166 2.80 10.46 -9.51
C PRO A 166 2.62 9.81 -8.12
N GLU A 167 3.75 9.50 -7.46
CA GLU A 167 3.82 8.73 -6.20
C GLU A 167 2.84 9.25 -5.14
N ARG A 168 2.79 10.57 -4.98
CA ARG A 168 1.90 11.24 -4.04
C ARG A 168 0.42 11.00 -4.31
N GLY A 169 0.00 11.01 -5.59
CA GLY A 169 -1.37 10.73 -5.98
C GLY A 169 -1.77 9.29 -5.68
N ILE A 170 -0.86 8.37 -5.94
CA ILE A 170 -1.06 6.94 -5.71
C ILE A 170 -1.13 6.66 -4.20
N ALA A 171 -0.22 7.21 -3.39
CA ALA A 171 -0.22 7.07 -1.94
C ALA A 171 -1.50 7.64 -1.29
N ILE A 172 -2.02 8.78 -1.77
CA ILE A 172 -3.31 9.33 -1.31
C ILE A 172 -4.45 8.36 -1.63
N THR A 173 -4.50 7.83 -2.85
CA THR A 173 -5.55 6.87 -3.25
C THR A 173 -5.50 5.60 -2.40
N SER A 174 -4.31 5.07 -2.14
CA SER A 174 -4.11 3.90 -1.27
C SER A 174 -4.57 4.17 0.17
N GLY A 175 -4.20 5.32 0.75
CA GLY A 175 -4.64 5.71 2.08
C GLY A 175 -6.16 5.83 2.19
N LEU A 176 -6.83 6.44 1.20
CA LEU A 176 -8.29 6.53 1.15
C LEU A 176 -8.96 5.16 1.01
N LEU A 177 -8.35 4.23 0.27
CA LEU A 177 -8.84 2.86 0.15
C LEU A 177 -8.77 2.11 1.49
N PHE A 178 -7.70 2.26 2.24
CA PHE A 178 -7.61 1.68 3.59
C PHE A 178 -8.68 2.25 4.53
N LEU A 179 -8.95 3.55 4.49
CA LEU A 179 -10.01 4.17 5.28
C LEU A 179 -11.40 3.66 4.87
N PHE A 180 -11.65 3.45 3.58
CA PHE A 180 -12.87 2.83 3.09
C PHE A 180 -13.06 1.43 3.68
N PHE A 181 -12.05 0.56 3.61
CA PHE A 181 -12.14 -0.79 4.14
C PHE A 181 -12.24 -0.81 5.67
N ALA A 182 -11.59 0.11 6.38
CA ALA A 182 -11.76 0.26 7.82
C ALA A 182 -13.22 0.56 8.17
N GLY A 183 -13.83 1.56 7.53
CA GLY A 183 -15.23 1.93 7.74
C GLY A 183 -16.19 0.80 7.38
N LYS A 184 -15.97 0.16 6.22
CA LYS A 184 -16.79 -0.98 5.78
C LYS A 184 -16.74 -2.15 6.78
N THR A 185 -15.57 -2.49 7.30
CA THR A 185 -15.41 -3.57 8.29
C THR A 185 -16.21 -3.30 9.57
N VAL A 186 -16.20 -2.07 10.07
CA VAL A 186 -17.01 -1.68 11.23
C VAL A 186 -18.51 -1.80 10.93
N LEU A 187 -18.95 -1.26 9.79
CA LEU A 187 -20.36 -1.27 9.42
C LEU A 187 -20.88 -2.69 9.20
N ASP A 188 -20.14 -3.55 8.55
CA ASP A 188 -20.52 -4.95 8.34
C ASP A 188 -20.65 -5.72 9.67
N ALA A 189 -19.78 -5.42 10.65
CA ALA A 189 -19.76 -6.09 11.94
C ALA A 189 -20.87 -5.59 12.90
N PHE A 190 -21.14 -4.29 12.93
CA PHE A 190 -22.00 -3.68 13.95
C PHE A 190 -23.34 -3.17 13.42
N VAL A 191 -23.48 -3.02 12.11
CA VAL A 191 -24.74 -2.56 11.47
C VAL A 191 -25.10 -3.48 10.30
N PRO A 192 -25.29 -4.79 10.54
CA PRO A 192 -25.55 -5.78 9.48
C PRO A 192 -26.84 -5.49 8.70
N ALA A 193 -27.77 -4.72 9.29
CA ALA A 193 -28.99 -4.31 8.63
C ALA A 193 -28.78 -3.47 7.35
N LEU A 194 -27.63 -2.83 7.17
CA LEU A 194 -27.29 -2.09 5.95
C LEU A 194 -27.03 -3.00 4.75
N GLY A 195 -26.69 -4.27 4.99
CA GLY A 195 -26.23 -5.18 3.94
C GLY A 195 -24.90 -4.72 3.32
N GLY A 196 -24.25 -5.58 2.54
CA GLY A 196 -22.92 -5.31 2.01
C GLY A 196 -22.82 -4.09 1.08
N TRP A 197 -23.84 -3.77 0.32
CA TRP A 197 -23.87 -2.58 -0.56
C TRP A 197 -24.17 -1.30 0.21
N GLY A 198 -25.05 -1.36 1.22
CA GLY A 198 -25.35 -0.22 2.08
C GLY A 198 -24.15 0.18 2.93
N SER A 199 -23.46 -0.77 3.54
CA SER A 199 -22.23 -0.52 4.31
C SER A 199 -21.11 0.06 3.42
N ALA A 200 -20.96 -0.46 2.18
CA ALA A 200 -20.01 0.09 1.23
C ALA A 200 -20.34 1.55 0.85
N GLY A 201 -21.61 1.87 0.60
CA GLY A 201 -22.04 3.23 0.28
C GLY A 201 -21.75 4.22 1.42
N VAL A 202 -22.08 3.84 2.66
CA VAL A 202 -21.82 4.67 3.84
C VAL A 202 -20.30 4.79 4.11
N ALA A 203 -19.54 3.70 3.97
CA ALA A 203 -18.10 3.69 4.19
C ALA A 203 -17.33 4.58 3.20
N LEU A 204 -17.90 4.85 2.02
CA LEU A 204 -17.30 5.77 1.03
C LEU A 204 -17.37 7.23 1.44
N ILE A 205 -18.28 7.62 2.32
CA ILE A 205 -18.50 9.05 2.65
C ILE A 205 -17.25 9.68 3.25
N ALA A 206 -16.65 9.06 4.27
CA ALA A 206 -15.49 9.63 4.94
C ALA A 206 -14.26 9.76 4.02
N PRO A 207 -13.84 8.72 3.27
CA PRO A 207 -12.75 8.86 2.30
C PRO A 207 -13.06 9.87 1.19
N ALA A 208 -14.30 9.95 0.71
CA ALA A 208 -14.69 10.91 -0.32
C ALA A 208 -14.56 12.35 0.19
N VAL A 209 -15.05 12.64 1.40
CA VAL A 209 -14.93 13.97 2.03
C VAL A 209 -13.45 14.32 2.25
N LEU A 210 -12.65 13.39 2.77
CA LEU A 210 -11.21 13.60 2.95
C LEU A 210 -10.49 13.80 1.61
N GLY A 211 -10.80 13.00 0.62
CA GLY A 211 -10.21 13.12 -0.73
C GLY A 211 -10.50 14.49 -1.36
N VAL A 212 -11.75 14.95 -1.28
CA VAL A 212 -12.13 16.30 -1.73
C VAL A 212 -11.42 17.38 -0.92
N GLY A 213 -11.33 17.22 0.40
CA GLY A 213 -10.61 18.14 1.28
C GLY A 213 -9.13 18.28 0.88
N VAL A 214 -8.45 17.18 0.65
CA VAL A 214 -7.05 17.14 0.19
C VAL A 214 -6.89 17.83 -1.17
N LEU A 215 -7.81 17.58 -2.12
CA LEU A 215 -7.76 18.20 -3.45
C LEU A 215 -7.96 19.72 -3.37
N VAL A 216 -8.88 20.18 -2.55
CA VAL A 216 -9.15 21.62 -2.33
C VAL A 216 -7.96 22.30 -1.67
N TRP A 217 -7.39 21.66 -0.64
CA TRP A 217 -6.21 22.19 0.06
C TRP A 217 -5.01 22.33 -0.89
N ARG A 218 -4.72 21.31 -1.69
CA ARG A 218 -3.66 21.35 -2.70
C ARG A 218 -3.84 22.46 -3.74
N LYS A 219 -5.08 22.69 -4.21
CA LYS A 219 -5.35 23.79 -5.14
C LYS A 219 -5.06 25.17 -4.49
N ARG A 220 -5.35 25.32 -3.22
CA ARG A 220 -5.07 26.56 -2.48
C ARG A 220 -3.57 26.81 -2.33
N GLU A 221 -2.80 25.79 -1.97
CA GLU A 221 -1.33 25.90 -1.88
C GLU A 221 -0.70 26.33 -3.21
N GLN A 222 -1.07 25.66 -4.31
CA GLN A 222 -0.56 26.00 -5.64
C GLN A 222 -0.91 27.44 -6.07
N SER A 223 -2.08 27.95 -5.69
CA SER A 223 -2.47 29.32 -5.99
C SER A 223 -1.67 30.34 -5.17
N THR A 224 -1.34 30.02 -3.93
CA THR A 224 -0.57 30.91 -3.05
C THR A 224 0.89 31.03 -3.48
N VAL A 225 1.51 29.92 -3.86
CA VAL A 225 2.88 29.89 -4.40
C VAL A 225 2.97 30.69 -5.70
N ARG A 226 2.03 30.49 -6.62
CA ARG A 226 1.98 31.21 -7.89
C ARG A 226 1.76 32.71 -7.75
N THR A 227 1.00 33.14 -6.72
CA THR A 227 0.80 34.56 -6.43
C THR A 227 2.05 35.17 -5.77
N GLY A 228 2.77 34.42 -4.93
CA GLY A 228 4.03 34.86 -4.34
C GLY A 228 5.14 35.07 -5.39
N GLU A 229 5.29 34.13 -6.34
CA GLU A 229 6.25 34.28 -7.46
C GLU A 229 5.95 35.49 -8.35
N LEU A 230 4.68 35.78 -8.63
CA LEU A 230 4.30 36.95 -9.43
C LEU A 230 4.58 38.28 -8.73
N VAL A 231 4.52 38.33 -7.41
CA VAL A 231 4.85 39.52 -6.62
C VAL A 231 6.36 39.77 -6.55
N ASP A 232 7.17 38.70 -6.52
CA ASP A 232 8.64 38.82 -6.51
C ASP A 232 9.22 39.21 -7.89
N ILE A 233 8.58 38.81 -8.99
CA ILE A 233 8.98 39.22 -10.34
C ILE A 233 8.62 40.70 -10.64
N ALA A 234 7.64 41.26 -9.93
CA ALA A 234 7.15 42.63 -10.10
C ALA A 234 7.92 43.68 -9.26
N LYS A 235 8.91 43.26 -8.48
CA LYS A 235 9.85 44.11 -7.72
C LYS A 235 11.20 44.17 -8.38
#